data_4cf1cf493b5c83def03237e56603ec92
#
_entry.id   4cf1cf493b5c83def03237e56603ec92
#
_cell.length_a   1.000
_cell.length_b   1.000
_cell.length_c   1.000
_cell.angle_alpha   90.00
_cell.angle_beta   90.00
_cell.angle_gamma   90.00
#
_symmetry.space_group_name_H-M   'P 1'
#
loop_
_entity.id
_entity.type
_entity.pdbx_description
1 polymer ?
#
loop_
_entity_poly.entity_id
_entity_poly.type
_entity_poly.pdbx_seq_one_letter_code
_entity_poly.pdbx_strand_id
1 'polypeptide(L)'
;MKDIKEILNNKIMVFDGAMGTMLQSYDLTESDFRADRFTNHTIDLKGNNDLLCLTRPDIVGKIHKEYFESGADIVETNTFNANSISQKDYHLEKFCYEINIQAAEIAKSVAEKYTDKPRFVAGAIGPTNQTASMSPHVNNPEFRNVSFDQLKEAYYEPVSYTHLTLPTILRV
;
A
#
# COMPACT_ATOMS: atom_id res chain seq x y z
N MET A 1 -2.45 -9.44 -23.18
CA MET A 1 -2.87 -9.70 -21.78
C MET A 1 -4.38 -9.92 -21.82
N LYS A 2 -4.92 -10.99 -21.19
CA LYS A 2 -6.39 -11.15 -21.14
C LYS A 2 -6.97 -10.02 -20.28
N ASP A 3 -8.08 -9.43 -20.74
CA ASP A 3 -8.80 -8.42 -19.98
C ASP A 3 -9.36 -9.06 -18.70
N ILE A 4 -9.16 -8.41 -17.55
CA ILE A 4 -9.69 -8.88 -16.27
C ILE A 4 -11.22 -9.05 -16.32
N LYS A 5 -11.93 -8.20 -17.09
CA LYS A 5 -13.38 -8.29 -17.30
C LYS A 5 -13.79 -9.59 -17.98
N GLU A 6 -13.01 -10.04 -18.96
CA GLU A 6 -13.27 -11.32 -19.64
C GLU A 6 -13.09 -12.51 -18.69
N ILE A 7 -12.11 -12.41 -17.78
CA ILE A 7 -11.86 -13.46 -16.79
C ILE A 7 -12.99 -13.50 -15.75
N LEU A 8 -13.41 -12.33 -15.25
CA LEU A 8 -14.49 -12.20 -14.26
C LEU A 8 -15.84 -12.73 -14.76
N ASN A 9 -16.09 -12.72 -16.07
CA ASN A 9 -17.29 -13.32 -16.65
C ASN A 9 -17.32 -14.85 -16.54
N ASN A 10 -16.17 -15.49 -16.32
CA ASN A 10 -16.03 -16.95 -16.39
C ASN A 10 -15.47 -17.56 -15.11
N LYS A 11 -14.96 -16.76 -14.17
CA LYS A 11 -14.26 -17.24 -12.99
C LYS A 11 -14.38 -16.25 -11.82
N ILE A 12 -14.56 -16.79 -10.60
CA ILE A 12 -14.33 -16.03 -9.37
C ILE A 12 -12.82 -15.88 -9.20
N MET A 13 -12.35 -14.65 -9.06
CA MET A 13 -10.94 -14.36 -8.80
C MET A 13 -10.69 -14.26 -7.28
N VAL A 14 -9.54 -14.75 -6.86
CA VAL A 14 -9.14 -14.78 -5.45
C VAL A 14 -8.13 -13.68 -5.20
N PHE A 15 -8.42 -12.80 -4.26
CA PHE A 15 -7.48 -11.82 -3.72
C PHE A 15 -6.50 -12.48 -2.75
N ASP A 16 -5.39 -11.80 -2.51
CA ASP A 16 -4.50 -12.09 -1.40
C ASP A 16 -5.15 -11.76 -0.05
N GLY A 17 -4.37 -11.81 1.02
CA GLY A 17 -4.82 -11.56 2.38
C GLY A 17 -3.96 -10.50 3.08
N ALA A 18 -4.04 -10.49 4.40
CA ALA A 18 -3.48 -9.45 5.25
C ALA A 18 -1.94 -9.37 5.17
N MET A 19 -1.42 -8.40 4.43
CA MET A 19 0.02 -8.08 4.38
C MET A 19 0.58 -7.84 5.79
N GLY A 20 -0.10 -7.07 6.62
CA GLY A 20 0.36 -6.75 7.98
C GLY A 20 0.55 -8.00 8.85
N THR A 21 -0.34 -8.98 8.77
CA THR A 21 -0.21 -10.25 9.50
C THR A 21 1.02 -11.04 9.03
N MET A 22 1.25 -11.09 7.72
CA MET A 22 2.44 -11.75 7.19
C MET A 22 3.73 -11.05 7.64
N LEU A 23 3.76 -9.72 7.64
CA LEU A 23 4.90 -8.95 8.11
C LEU A 23 5.21 -9.20 9.60
N GLN A 24 4.19 -9.40 10.44
CA GLN A 24 4.38 -9.72 11.86
C GLN A 24 5.17 -11.03 12.08
N SER A 25 5.07 -12.00 11.18
CA SER A 25 5.80 -13.27 11.29
C SER A 25 7.32 -13.15 11.09
N TYR A 26 7.79 -11.98 10.62
CA TYR A 26 9.22 -11.73 10.39
C TYR A 26 9.92 -11.09 11.60
N ASP A 27 9.20 -10.77 12.69
CA ASP A 27 9.75 -10.15 13.91
C ASP A 27 10.64 -8.93 13.65
N LEU A 28 10.22 -8.07 12.70
CA LEU A 28 10.99 -6.92 12.25
C LEU A 28 11.25 -5.93 13.39
N THR A 29 12.48 -5.44 13.44
CA THR A 29 12.96 -4.48 14.45
C THR A 29 13.00 -3.06 13.86
N GLU A 30 13.18 -2.05 14.73
CA GLU A 30 13.37 -0.67 14.27
C GLU A 30 14.49 -0.53 13.23
N SER A 31 15.57 -1.32 13.34
CA SER A 31 16.65 -1.29 12.36
C SER A 31 16.23 -1.77 10.97
N ASP A 32 15.26 -2.69 10.87
CA ASP A 32 14.72 -3.14 9.58
C ASP A 32 13.86 -2.04 8.92
N PHE A 33 13.09 -1.30 9.74
CA PHE A 33 12.31 -0.16 9.24
C PHE A 33 13.18 1.02 8.82
N ARG A 34 14.31 1.24 9.48
CA ARG A 34 15.25 2.31 9.11
C ARG A 34 16.13 1.94 7.93
N ALA A 35 16.64 0.72 7.90
CA ALA A 35 17.74 0.29 7.04
C ALA A 35 18.87 1.38 7.04
N ASP A 36 19.69 1.40 6.01
CA ASP A 36 20.76 2.42 5.89
C ASP A 36 20.19 3.82 5.59
N ARG A 37 19.03 3.88 4.95
CA ARG A 37 18.44 5.09 4.41
C ARG A 37 17.91 6.05 5.46
N PHE A 38 17.35 5.53 6.54
CA PHE A 38 16.66 6.29 7.59
C PHE A 38 17.36 6.21 8.95
N THR A 39 18.64 5.88 8.97
CA THR A 39 19.43 5.71 10.20
C THR A 39 19.33 6.92 11.13
N ASN A 40 19.33 8.14 10.59
CA ASN A 40 19.27 9.40 11.34
C ASN A 40 17.85 9.97 11.45
N HIS A 41 16.82 9.18 11.19
CA HIS A 41 15.44 9.66 11.31
C HIS A 41 15.11 9.95 12.80
N THR A 42 14.36 11.02 13.06
CA THR A 42 14.21 11.58 14.41
C THR A 42 13.23 10.86 15.30
N ILE A 43 12.32 10.07 14.71
CA ILE A 43 11.30 9.31 15.43
C ILE A 43 11.36 7.84 15.03
N ASP A 44 10.74 6.97 15.83
CA ASP A 44 10.67 5.54 15.53
C ASP A 44 9.80 5.28 14.30
N LEU A 45 10.28 4.37 13.45
CA LEU A 45 9.64 3.98 12.19
C LEU A 45 8.96 2.62 12.26
N LYS A 46 9.21 1.85 13.34
CA LYS A 46 8.58 0.54 13.54
C LYS A 46 7.07 0.68 13.57
N GLY A 47 6.40 -0.12 12.76
CA GLY A 47 4.94 -0.06 12.58
C GLY A 47 4.50 0.63 11.27
N ASN A 48 5.38 1.38 10.60
CA ASN A 48 5.11 1.90 9.26
C ASN A 48 5.37 0.81 8.21
N ASN A 49 4.43 -0.11 8.06
CA ASN A 49 4.59 -1.26 7.18
C ASN A 49 4.77 -0.87 5.69
N ASP A 50 4.20 0.25 5.27
CA ASP A 50 4.31 0.74 3.89
C ASP A 50 5.75 1.14 3.54
N LEU A 51 6.50 1.65 4.55
CA LEU A 51 7.90 2.02 4.41
C LEU A 51 8.79 0.82 4.02
N LEU A 52 8.38 -0.40 4.36
CA LEU A 52 9.13 -1.62 4.03
C LEU A 52 9.28 -1.84 2.50
N CYS A 53 8.46 -1.19 1.70
CA CYS A 53 8.67 -1.16 0.24
C CYS A 53 10.01 -0.50 -0.14
N LEU A 54 10.51 0.44 0.69
CA LEU A 54 11.80 1.12 0.48
C LEU A 54 12.95 0.46 1.24
N THR A 55 12.67 -0.11 2.42
CA THR A 55 13.71 -0.59 3.34
C THR A 55 13.90 -2.10 3.31
N ARG A 56 12.84 -2.87 3.08
CA ARG A 56 12.84 -4.33 2.99
C ARG A 56 11.98 -4.85 1.82
N PRO A 57 12.26 -4.40 0.58
CA PRO A 57 11.53 -4.85 -0.61
C PRO A 57 11.62 -6.36 -0.82
N ASP A 58 12.68 -7.00 -0.32
CA ASP A 58 12.87 -8.44 -0.30
C ASP A 58 11.74 -9.17 0.43
N ILE A 59 11.35 -8.69 1.61
CA ILE A 59 10.27 -9.28 2.42
C ILE A 59 8.91 -9.03 1.77
N VAL A 60 8.64 -7.80 1.34
CA VAL A 60 7.37 -7.47 0.67
C VAL A 60 7.18 -8.32 -0.58
N GLY A 61 8.21 -8.44 -1.42
CA GLY A 61 8.17 -9.27 -2.62
C GLY A 61 7.99 -10.77 -2.31
N LYS A 62 8.60 -11.26 -1.22
CA LYS A 62 8.44 -12.65 -0.79
C LYS A 62 6.99 -12.94 -0.36
N ILE A 63 6.35 -12.02 0.37
CA ILE A 63 4.94 -12.16 0.78
C ILE A 63 4.01 -12.20 -0.44
N HIS A 64 4.19 -11.31 -1.41
CA HIS A 64 3.40 -11.36 -2.66
C HIS A 64 3.59 -12.71 -3.38
N LYS A 65 4.83 -13.22 -3.41
CA LYS A 65 5.12 -14.53 -3.99
C LYS A 65 4.36 -15.65 -3.26
N GLU A 66 4.38 -15.67 -1.94
CA GLU A 66 3.69 -16.66 -1.12
C GLU A 66 2.17 -16.65 -1.37
N TYR A 67 1.56 -15.48 -1.53
CA TYR A 67 0.15 -15.38 -1.89
C TYR A 67 -0.14 -15.93 -3.29
N PHE A 68 0.67 -15.61 -4.29
CA PHE A 68 0.51 -16.18 -5.63
C PHE A 68 0.70 -17.70 -5.65
N GLU A 69 1.66 -18.23 -4.90
CA GLU A 69 1.89 -19.67 -4.74
C GLU A 69 0.74 -20.36 -4.02
N SER A 70 0.07 -19.67 -3.09
CA SER A 70 -1.14 -20.13 -2.43
C SER A 70 -2.39 -20.10 -3.31
N GLY A 71 -2.29 -19.53 -4.52
CA GLY A 71 -3.35 -19.54 -5.52
C GLY A 71 -4.03 -18.21 -5.78
N ALA A 72 -3.64 -17.11 -5.13
CA ALA A 72 -4.19 -15.79 -5.41
C ALA A 72 -4.09 -15.45 -6.91
N ASP A 73 -5.12 -14.81 -7.43
CA ASP A 73 -5.16 -14.26 -8.78
C ASP A 73 -4.76 -12.78 -8.78
N ILE A 74 -5.01 -12.09 -7.67
CA ILE A 74 -4.77 -10.66 -7.48
C ILE A 74 -4.02 -10.48 -6.16
N VAL A 75 -2.97 -9.65 -6.14
CA VAL A 75 -2.32 -9.15 -4.91
C VAL A 75 -2.49 -7.64 -4.82
N GLU A 76 -2.62 -7.14 -3.59
CA GLU A 76 -2.67 -5.71 -3.31
C GLU A 76 -1.27 -5.17 -3.03
N THR A 77 -1.00 -3.93 -3.46
CA THR A 77 0.24 -3.23 -3.11
C THR A 77 0.31 -2.98 -1.60
N ASN A 78 1.50 -2.98 -1.03
CA ASN A 78 1.71 -2.63 0.39
C ASN A 78 1.69 -1.11 0.59
N THR A 79 0.52 -0.49 0.39
CA THR A 79 0.32 0.98 0.38
C THR A 79 -0.90 1.43 1.17
N PHE A 80 -1.31 0.66 2.20
CA PHE A 80 -2.52 0.92 2.97
C PHE A 80 -2.53 2.31 3.62
N ASN A 81 -1.38 2.77 4.15
CA ASN A 81 -1.19 4.09 4.76
C ASN A 81 -0.26 5.00 3.95
N ALA A 82 0.02 4.68 2.69
CA ALA A 82 0.98 5.42 1.86
C ALA A 82 0.39 6.73 1.29
N ASN A 83 -0.25 7.52 2.13
CA ASN A 83 -0.78 8.85 1.83
C ASN A 83 -0.15 9.91 2.76
N SER A 84 -0.17 11.17 2.35
CA SER A 84 0.49 12.28 3.05
C SER A 84 -0.04 12.52 4.47
N ILE A 85 -1.32 12.25 4.72
CA ILE A 85 -1.93 12.43 6.05
C ILE A 85 -1.43 11.35 7.02
N SER A 86 -1.46 10.08 6.62
CA SER A 86 -1.02 8.97 7.47
C SER A 86 0.50 8.96 7.66
N GLN A 87 1.28 9.27 6.62
CA GLN A 87 2.74 9.30 6.70
C GLN A 87 3.27 10.49 7.52
N LYS A 88 2.43 11.48 7.82
CA LYS A 88 2.78 12.60 8.69
C LYS A 88 3.13 12.17 10.12
N ASP A 89 2.51 11.10 10.62
CA ASP A 89 2.82 10.55 11.94
C ASP A 89 4.27 10.04 12.07
N TYR A 90 4.87 9.73 10.92
CA TYR A 90 6.25 9.28 10.82
C TYR A 90 7.19 10.34 10.20
N HIS A 91 6.75 11.58 9.96
CA HIS A 91 7.49 12.63 9.25
C HIS A 91 8.02 12.17 7.88
N LEU A 92 7.23 11.36 7.18
CA LEU A 92 7.59 10.72 5.91
C LEU A 92 6.67 11.12 4.74
N GLU A 93 5.90 12.20 4.85
CA GLU A 93 4.95 12.67 3.84
C GLU A 93 5.60 12.79 2.45
N LYS A 94 6.84 13.30 2.41
CA LYS A 94 7.60 13.49 1.16
C LYS A 94 7.99 12.18 0.47
N PHE A 95 7.86 11.06 1.14
CA PHE A 95 8.18 9.73 0.59
C PHE A 95 6.95 8.99 0.04
N CYS A 96 5.74 9.55 0.18
CA CYS A 96 4.51 8.91 -0.30
C CYS A 96 4.60 8.52 -1.78
N TYR A 97 5.12 9.42 -2.63
CA TYR A 97 5.35 9.13 -4.04
C TYR A 97 6.18 7.87 -4.23
N GLU A 98 7.35 7.85 -3.62
CA GLU A 98 8.32 6.78 -3.79
C GLU A 98 7.81 5.45 -3.22
N ILE A 99 7.15 5.47 -2.05
CA ILE A 99 6.53 4.28 -1.45
C ILE A 99 5.52 3.66 -2.42
N ASN A 100 4.62 4.46 -2.99
CA ASN A 100 3.60 3.96 -3.91
C ASN A 100 4.20 3.37 -5.19
N ILE A 101 5.19 4.03 -5.80
CA ILE A 101 5.87 3.51 -6.99
C ILE A 101 6.58 2.20 -6.69
N GLN A 102 7.39 2.17 -5.63
CA GLN A 102 8.14 0.96 -5.27
C GLN A 102 7.24 -0.21 -4.90
N ALA A 103 6.16 0.04 -4.16
CA ALA A 103 5.17 -0.99 -3.85
C ALA A 103 4.56 -1.60 -5.12
N ALA A 104 4.18 -0.76 -6.08
CA ALA A 104 3.62 -1.22 -7.35
C ALA A 104 4.65 -1.99 -8.20
N GLU A 105 5.90 -1.51 -8.25
CA GLU A 105 7.00 -2.19 -8.97
C GLU A 105 7.32 -3.55 -8.35
N ILE A 106 7.39 -3.65 -7.02
CA ILE A 106 7.62 -4.91 -6.32
C ILE A 106 6.53 -5.92 -6.67
N ALA A 107 5.27 -5.57 -6.47
CA ALA A 107 4.14 -6.46 -6.73
C ALA A 107 4.09 -6.90 -8.20
N LYS A 108 4.28 -5.96 -9.14
CA LYS A 108 4.33 -6.21 -10.58
C LYS A 108 5.48 -7.15 -10.95
N SER A 109 6.68 -6.90 -10.44
CA SER A 109 7.87 -7.73 -10.72
C SER A 109 7.69 -9.18 -10.26
N VAL A 110 6.92 -9.39 -9.19
CA VAL A 110 6.56 -10.73 -8.73
C VAL A 110 5.50 -11.35 -9.64
N ALA A 111 4.45 -10.62 -9.98
CA ALA A 111 3.36 -11.11 -10.83
C ALA A 111 3.85 -11.54 -12.22
N GLU A 112 4.79 -10.81 -12.82
CA GLU A 112 5.35 -11.07 -14.15
C GLU A 112 6.14 -12.39 -14.24
N LYS A 113 6.55 -12.97 -13.10
CA LYS A 113 7.25 -14.27 -13.07
C LYS A 113 6.32 -15.47 -13.28
N TYR A 114 5.01 -15.26 -13.18
CA TYR A 114 4.01 -16.32 -13.34
C TYR A 114 3.44 -16.32 -14.75
N THR A 115 3.56 -17.46 -15.43
CA THR A 115 3.10 -17.65 -16.81
C THR A 115 1.99 -18.71 -16.93
N ASP A 116 1.68 -19.41 -15.85
CA ASP A 116 0.67 -20.46 -15.79
C ASP A 116 -0.75 -19.93 -15.97
N LYS A 117 -1.04 -18.77 -15.37
CA LYS A 117 -2.30 -18.03 -15.48
C LYS A 117 -2.04 -16.53 -15.32
N PRO A 118 -2.95 -15.66 -15.80
CA PRO A 118 -2.85 -14.23 -15.54
C PRO A 118 -2.82 -13.93 -14.04
N ARG A 119 -1.91 -13.06 -13.62
CA ARG A 119 -1.83 -12.48 -12.28
C ARG A 119 -2.03 -10.97 -12.38
N PHE A 120 -2.68 -10.40 -11.39
CA PHE A 120 -3.00 -8.98 -11.36
C PHE A 120 -2.47 -8.33 -10.10
N VAL A 121 -2.25 -7.03 -10.18
CA VAL A 121 -1.87 -6.19 -9.05
C VAL A 121 -2.90 -5.09 -8.91
N ALA A 122 -3.46 -4.95 -7.70
CA ALA A 122 -4.37 -3.88 -7.33
C ALA A 122 -3.64 -2.86 -6.43
N GLY A 123 -3.82 -1.57 -6.68
CA GLY A 123 -3.34 -0.53 -5.79
C GLY A 123 -4.21 -0.45 -4.54
N ALA A 124 -3.65 -0.74 -3.36
CA ALA A 124 -4.38 -0.61 -2.10
C ALA A 124 -4.48 0.85 -1.66
N ILE A 125 -5.67 1.27 -1.24
CA ILE A 125 -5.95 2.58 -0.65
C ILE A 125 -6.69 2.35 0.66
N GLY A 126 -5.99 2.58 1.77
CA GLY A 126 -6.59 2.46 3.10
C GLY A 126 -7.16 3.79 3.62
N PRO A 127 -7.90 3.75 4.73
CA PRO A 127 -8.41 4.96 5.37
C PRO A 127 -7.28 5.80 5.95
N THR A 128 -7.47 7.11 6.01
CA THR A 128 -6.59 7.99 6.77
C THR A 128 -6.83 7.87 8.28
N ASN A 129 -5.82 8.17 9.07
CA ASN A 129 -5.92 8.27 10.54
C ASN A 129 -6.70 9.51 11.01
N GLN A 130 -7.10 10.39 10.10
CA GLN A 130 -7.94 11.56 10.34
C GLN A 130 -9.24 11.46 9.55
N THR A 131 -10.32 11.99 10.11
CA THR A 131 -11.64 11.96 9.49
C THR A 131 -12.29 13.35 9.46
N ALA A 132 -12.97 13.64 8.36
CA ALA A 132 -13.83 14.83 8.24
C ALA A 132 -15.25 14.62 8.77
N SER A 133 -15.63 13.39 9.14
CA SER A 133 -17.00 13.07 9.57
C SER A 133 -17.26 13.36 11.05
N MET A 134 -16.25 13.21 11.91
CA MET A 134 -16.38 13.38 13.36
C MET A 134 -15.36 14.36 13.91
N SER A 135 -15.75 15.11 14.97
CA SER A 135 -14.81 15.91 15.73
C SER A 135 -14.00 15.02 16.68
N PRO A 136 -12.68 15.20 16.80
CA PRO A 136 -11.87 14.60 17.83
C PRO A 136 -12.08 15.26 19.21
N HIS A 137 -12.77 16.41 19.27
CA HIS A 137 -13.03 17.16 20.48
C HIS A 137 -14.50 17.07 20.89
N VAL A 138 -14.78 16.44 22.03
CA VAL A 138 -16.14 16.26 22.56
C VAL A 138 -16.85 17.63 22.78
N ASN A 139 -16.08 18.63 23.24
CA ASN A 139 -16.61 19.97 23.54
C ASN A 139 -16.68 20.92 22.32
N ASN A 140 -16.24 20.47 21.15
CA ASN A 140 -16.30 21.23 19.91
C ASN A 140 -16.72 20.32 18.74
N PRO A 141 -18.01 20.00 18.63
CA PRO A 141 -18.50 19.02 17.63
C PRO A 141 -18.35 19.48 16.18
N GLU A 142 -18.15 20.76 15.94
CA GLU A 142 -17.97 21.30 14.58
C GLU A 142 -16.51 21.22 14.10
N PHE A 143 -15.55 21.05 14.99
CA PHE A 143 -14.14 21.01 14.66
C PHE A 143 -13.82 19.75 13.81
N ARG A 144 -12.93 19.92 12.82
CA ARG A 144 -12.39 18.84 11.99
C ARG A 144 -10.88 18.99 11.86
N ASN A 145 -10.15 17.88 12.03
CA ASN A 145 -8.69 17.86 11.86
C ASN A 145 -8.29 17.96 10.40
N VAL A 146 -9.17 17.57 9.48
CA VAL A 146 -8.92 17.52 8.05
C VAL A 146 -10.18 17.96 7.29
N SER A 147 -10.00 18.73 6.22
CA SER A 147 -11.07 19.10 5.30
C SER A 147 -11.26 18.03 4.22
N PHE A 148 -12.42 18.09 3.54
CA PHE A 148 -12.68 17.24 2.38
C PHE A 148 -11.64 17.42 1.27
N ASP A 149 -11.23 18.66 0.99
CA ASP A 149 -10.25 18.95 -0.06
C ASP A 149 -8.86 18.39 0.29
N GLN A 150 -8.45 18.45 1.56
CA GLN A 150 -7.21 17.84 2.02
C GLN A 150 -7.25 16.31 1.89
N LEU A 151 -8.38 15.67 2.23
CA LEU A 151 -8.55 14.23 2.02
C LEU A 151 -8.51 13.88 0.53
N LYS A 152 -9.22 14.65 -0.30
CA LYS A 152 -9.22 14.46 -1.76
C LYS A 152 -7.79 14.52 -2.32
N GLU A 153 -7.01 15.51 -1.93
CA GLU A 153 -5.62 15.66 -2.38
C GLU A 153 -4.75 14.49 -1.91
N ALA A 154 -4.85 14.12 -0.62
CA ALA A 154 -4.10 13.01 -0.04
C ALA A 154 -4.39 11.66 -0.69
N TYR A 155 -5.59 11.44 -1.22
CA TYR A 155 -5.95 10.24 -1.97
C TYR A 155 -5.64 10.35 -3.46
N TYR A 156 -5.70 11.55 -4.04
CA TYR A 156 -5.40 11.76 -5.46
C TYR A 156 -3.95 11.40 -5.79
N GLU A 157 -3.01 11.79 -4.95
CA GLU A 157 -1.59 11.50 -5.16
C GLU A 157 -1.28 10.00 -5.28
N PRO A 158 -1.60 9.13 -4.28
CA PRO A 158 -1.32 7.70 -4.39
C PRO A 158 -1.96 7.04 -5.61
N VAL A 159 -3.20 7.42 -5.94
CA VAL A 159 -3.92 6.88 -7.10
C VAL A 159 -3.23 7.27 -8.40
N SER A 160 -2.79 8.51 -8.55
CA SER A 160 -2.09 8.93 -9.76
C SER A 160 -0.73 8.23 -9.92
N TYR A 161 -0.02 7.96 -8.82
CA TYR A 161 1.28 7.28 -8.84
C TYR A 161 1.17 5.80 -9.19
N THR A 162 0.22 5.09 -8.60
CA THR A 162 -0.03 3.69 -8.97
C THR A 162 -0.51 3.55 -10.40
N HIS A 163 -1.27 4.52 -10.94
CA HIS A 163 -1.69 4.55 -12.35
C HIS A 163 -0.52 4.64 -13.34
N LEU A 164 0.56 5.33 -12.98
CA LEU A 164 1.75 5.42 -13.83
C LEU A 164 2.50 4.08 -13.91
N THR A 165 2.42 3.25 -12.88
CA THR A 165 3.20 2.02 -12.75
C THR A 165 2.38 0.77 -13.11
N LEU A 166 1.09 0.76 -12.77
CA LEU A 166 0.18 -0.35 -13.06
C LEU A 166 -0.70 -0.01 -14.26
N PRO A 167 -0.84 -0.92 -15.25
CA PRO A 167 -1.82 -0.73 -16.31
C PRO A 167 -3.21 -0.64 -15.67
N THR A 168 -3.90 0.47 -15.89
CA THR A 168 -5.21 0.75 -15.31
C THR A 168 -6.23 -0.28 -15.79
N ILE A 169 -6.60 -1.23 -14.96
CA ILE A 169 -7.55 -2.27 -15.29
C ILE A 169 -8.88 -2.09 -14.55
N LEU A 170 -8.91 -1.38 -13.43
CA LEU A 170 -10.13 -1.11 -12.66
C LEU A 170 -10.28 0.40 -12.39
N ARG A 171 -11.20 1.01 -13.11
CA ARG A 171 -11.91 2.18 -12.61
C ARG A 171 -13.15 1.65 -11.90
N VAL A 172 -13.18 1.73 -10.58
CA VAL A 172 -14.40 1.59 -9.79
C VAL A 172 -15.11 2.93 -9.79
#